data_e0e4e28088d7fa939a42ab8f9a083e72
#
_entry.id   e0e4e28088d7fa939a42ab8f9a083e72
#
_cell.length_a   1.000
_cell.length_b   1.000
_cell.length_c   1.000
_cell.angle_alpha   90.00
_cell.angle_beta   90.00
_cell.angle_gamma   90.00
#
_symmetry.space_group_name_H-M   'P 1'
#
loop_
_entity.id
_entity.type
_entity.pdbx_description
1 polymer ?
#
loop_
_entity_poly.entity_id
_entity_poly.type
_entity_poly.pdbx_seq_one_letter_code
_entity_poly.pdbx_strand_id
1 'polypeptide(L)'
;LGNTPVMASVKQAEDRILRSQTTKSYVGPAGDVNYNETVARLLFGDQLLSSLGKRRITVQSPGGCGGLRLAAEFIRKANPDATVWVSDPTWANHTPLLGSAGLNIESYPYYDYSTHSIRFDEMIACLSKVSQGDLVLLHGCCHNPCGADLDHDQWDQIKDLALEKGFTVFIDLAYQGLGGGLEADVYGVRLL
;
A
#
# COMPACT_ATOMS: atom_id res chain seq x y z
N LEU A 1 -8.26 18.39 -20.11
CA LEU A 1 -6.86 18.09 -20.24
C LEU A 1 -6.05 18.89 -19.23
N GLY A 2 -5.43 18.25 -18.25
CA GLY A 2 -4.38 18.81 -17.43
C GLY A 2 -4.78 19.68 -16.24
N ASN A 3 -6.03 19.78 -15.87
CA ASN A 3 -6.39 20.40 -14.60
C ASN A 3 -6.25 19.40 -13.47
N THR A 4 -5.44 19.75 -12.46
CA THR A 4 -5.35 19.03 -11.17
C THR A 4 -6.19 19.78 -10.15
N PRO A 5 -7.51 19.50 -10.04
CA PRO A 5 -8.38 20.24 -9.13
C PRO A 5 -8.01 19.93 -7.68
N VAL A 6 -8.04 20.94 -6.83
CA VAL A 6 -7.96 20.74 -5.38
C VAL A 6 -9.37 20.43 -4.87
N MET A 7 -9.53 19.32 -4.17
CA MET A 7 -10.82 18.92 -3.59
C MET A 7 -11.30 19.95 -2.58
N ALA A 8 -12.61 20.25 -2.60
CA ALA A 8 -13.21 21.21 -1.67
C ALA A 8 -13.02 20.81 -0.20
N SER A 9 -13.05 19.50 0.10
CA SER A 9 -12.79 18.94 1.43
C SER A 9 -11.37 19.24 1.92
N VAL A 10 -10.38 19.21 1.02
CA VAL A 10 -8.98 19.56 1.34
C VAL A 10 -8.87 21.04 1.71
N LYS A 11 -9.48 21.92 0.91
CA LYS A 11 -9.49 23.37 1.20
C LYS A 11 -10.16 23.71 2.52
N GLN A 12 -11.27 23.03 2.83
CA GLN A 12 -11.95 23.20 4.12
C GLN A 12 -11.12 22.68 5.29
N ALA A 13 -10.38 21.57 5.10
CA ALA A 13 -9.50 21.04 6.13
C ALA A 13 -8.32 21.97 6.40
N GLU A 14 -7.67 22.50 5.33
CA GLU A 14 -6.59 23.49 5.45
C GLU A 14 -7.04 24.73 6.25
N ASP A 15 -8.21 25.28 5.91
CA ASP A 15 -8.77 26.45 6.62
C ASP A 15 -9.06 26.15 8.10
N ARG A 16 -9.60 24.97 8.40
CA ARG A 16 -9.81 24.54 9.81
C ARG A 16 -8.50 24.42 10.58
N ILE A 17 -7.49 23.79 9.98
CA ILE A 17 -6.17 23.65 10.61
C ILE A 17 -5.56 25.02 10.86
N LEU A 18 -5.59 25.92 9.86
CA LEU A 18 -5.06 27.28 9.99
C LEU A 18 -5.68 28.02 11.18
N ARG A 19 -6.99 27.88 11.39
CA ARG A 19 -7.71 28.57 12.48
C ARG A 19 -7.54 27.92 13.84
N SER A 20 -7.40 26.59 13.89
CA SER A 20 -7.38 25.83 15.14
C SER A 20 -5.98 25.58 15.70
N GLN A 21 -4.95 25.61 14.82
CA GLN A 21 -3.59 25.30 15.25
C GLN A 21 -2.99 26.44 16.09
N THR A 22 -2.71 26.14 17.34
CA THR A 22 -2.17 27.12 18.31
C THR A 22 -0.67 26.94 18.58
N THR A 23 -0.06 25.86 18.08
CA THR A 23 1.36 25.55 18.32
C THR A 23 2.01 24.95 17.06
N LYS A 24 3.31 25.15 16.93
CA LYS A 24 4.20 24.50 15.96
C LYS A 24 5.20 23.56 16.64
N SER A 25 4.86 23.08 17.84
CA SER A 25 5.70 22.11 18.57
C SER A 25 5.89 20.84 17.77
N TYR A 26 7.01 20.16 18.01
CA TYR A 26 7.26 18.84 17.45
C TYR A 26 6.18 17.85 17.87
N VAL A 27 5.80 16.96 16.95
CA VAL A 27 5.03 15.76 17.25
C VAL A 27 5.99 14.60 17.59
N GLY A 28 5.48 13.55 18.22
CA GLY A 28 6.29 12.35 18.50
C GLY A 28 6.76 11.63 17.22
N PRO A 29 7.71 10.68 17.32
CA PRO A 29 8.26 9.97 16.16
C PRO A 29 7.23 9.22 15.33
N ALA A 30 6.10 8.81 15.92
CA ALA A 30 5.01 8.14 15.21
C ALA A 30 4.07 9.13 14.47
N GLY A 31 4.27 10.44 14.63
CA GLY A 31 3.41 11.45 14.04
C GLY A 31 2.23 11.87 14.92
N ASP A 32 1.24 12.51 14.32
CA ASP A 32 0.04 12.96 15.02
C ASP A 32 -0.90 11.78 15.35
N VAL A 33 -1.30 11.66 16.62
CA VAL A 33 -2.12 10.55 17.10
C VAL A 33 -3.50 10.54 16.46
N ASN A 34 -4.13 11.70 16.31
CA ASN A 34 -5.47 11.79 15.70
C ASN A 34 -5.42 11.45 14.22
N TYR A 35 -4.37 11.87 13.54
CA TYR A 35 -4.13 11.48 12.15
C TYR A 35 -4.01 9.95 12.04
N ASN A 36 -3.16 9.33 12.85
CA ASN A 36 -2.92 7.89 12.82
C ASN A 36 -4.21 7.08 13.08
N GLU A 37 -5.00 7.47 14.09
CA GLU A 37 -6.27 6.80 14.38
C GLU A 37 -7.33 7.02 13.29
N THR A 38 -7.39 8.22 12.71
CA THR A 38 -8.32 8.52 11.61
C THR A 38 -8.00 7.74 10.36
N VAL A 39 -6.73 7.67 9.98
CA VAL A 39 -6.26 6.89 8.82
C VAL A 39 -6.49 5.40 9.04
N ALA A 40 -6.20 4.88 10.24
CA ALA A 40 -6.46 3.48 10.56
C ALA A 40 -7.95 3.14 10.47
N ARG A 41 -8.83 4.03 10.94
CA ARG A 41 -10.29 3.87 10.82
C ARG A 41 -10.76 3.92 9.37
N LEU A 42 -10.23 4.86 8.58
CA LEU A 42 -10.54 4.95 7.15
C LEU A 42 -10.17 3.66 6.41
N LEU A 43 -8.99 3.12 6.71
CA LEU A 43 -8.46 1.93 6.05
C LEU A 43 -9.20 0.66 6.48
N PHE A 44 -9.29 0.39 7.78
CA PHE A 44 -9.80 -0.88 8.30
C PHE A 44 -11.29 -0.89 8.60
N GLY A 45 -11.92 0.29 8.77
CA GLY A 45 -13.26 0.40 9.32
C GLY A 45 -13.32 0.05 10.82
N ASP A 46 -14.40 0.40 11.50
CA ASP A 46 -14.48 0.27 12.96
C ASP A 46 -14.46 -1.19 13.45
N GLN A 47 -15.09 -2.10 12.71
CA GLN A 47 -15.18 -3.51 13.11
C GLN A 47 -13.83 -4.21 13.06
N LEU A 48 -13.13 -4.14 11.92
CA LEU A 48 -11.80 -4.75 11.76
C LEU A 48 -10.79 -4.09 12.68
N LEU A 49 -10.82 -2.75 12.77
CA LEU A 49 -9.94 -2.00 13.66
C LEU A 49 -10.08 -2.45 15.13
N SER A 50 -11.30 -2.70 15.59
CA SER A 50 -11.57 -3.22 16.93
C SER A 50 -10.99 -4.64 17.12
N SER A 51 -11.12 -5.51 16.11
CA SER A 51 -10.60 -6.89 16.17
C SER A 51 -9.08 -6.96 16.16
N LEU A 52 -8.41 -6.02 15.46
CA LEU A 52 -6.96 -5.94 15.41
C LEU A 52 -6.36 -5.59 16.79
N GLY A 53 -7.00 -4.72 17.55
CA GLY A 53 -6.55 -4.34 18.88
C GLY A 53 -5.09 -3.89 18.89
N LYS A 54 -4.23 -4.58 19.66
CA LYS A 54 -2.78 -4.30 19.76
C LYS A 54 -1.94 -4.89 18.62
N ARG A 55 -2.52 -5.60 17.67
CA ARG A 55 -1.80 -6.21 16.55
C ARG A 55 -1.50 -5.22 15.42
N ARG A 56 -1.83 -3.95 15.57
CA ARG A 56 -1.56 -2.89 14.62
C ARG A 56 -0.67 -1.80 15.21
N ILE A 57 0.06 -1.15 14.35
CA ILE A 57 0.72 0.13 14.60
C ILE A 57 0.48 1.03 13.40
N THR A 58 0.25 2.31 13.63
CA THR A 58 0.12 3.32 12.59
C THR A 58 1.14 4.42 12.84
N VAL A 59 1.87 4.78 11.81
CA VAL A 59 2.94 5.79 11.86
C VAL A 59 2.75 6.76 10.72
N GLN A 60 2.71 8.05 11.01
CA GLN A 60 2.69 9.10 10.01
C GLN A 60 4.10 9.31 9.43
N SER A 61 4.20 9.46 8.12
CA SER A 61 5.43 9.73 7.41
C SER A 61 5.28 10.94 6.47
N PRO A 62 6.38 11.54 6.02
CA PRO A 62 6.33 12.63 5.03
C PRO A 62 5.99 12.09 3.64
N GLY A 63 4.69 11.86 3.40
CA GLY A 63 4.15 11.32 2.15
C GLY A 63 4.46 9.85 1.91
N GLY A 64 4.00 9.33 0.75
CA GLY A 64 4.15 7.91 0.38
C GLY A 64 5.60 7.48 0.23
N CYS A 65 6.45 8.31 -0.39
CA CYS A 65 7.89 7.99 -0.50
C CYS A 65 8.56 7.81 0.87
N GLY A 66 8.22 8.68 1.83
CA GLY A 66 8.70 8.55 3.21
C GLY A 66 8.19 7.27 3.88
N GLY A 67 6.91 6.93 3.66
CA GLY A 67 6.32 5.69 4.16
C GLY A 67 6.97 4.44 3.59
N LEU A 68 7.14 4.38 2.28
CA LEU A 68 7.81 3.26 1.61
C LEU A 68 9.27 3.11 2.06
N ARG A 69 9.99 4.21 2.19
CA ARG A 69 11.37 4.15 2.70
C ARG A 69 11.43 3.66 4.14
N LEU A 70 10.56 4.14 5.01
CA LEU A 70 10.48 3.69 6.40
C LEU A 70 10.13 2.19 6.48
N ALA A 71 9.18 1.73 5.67
CA ALA A 71 8.83 0.32 5.56
C ALA A 71 10.03 -0.51 5.07
N ALA A 72 10.76 -0.05 4.05
CA ALA A 72 11.94 -0.73 3.52
C ALA A 72 13.04 -0.90 4.59
N GLU A 73 13.33 0.15 5.35
CA GLU A 73 14.29 0.07 6.47
C GLU A 73 13.83 -0.89 7.57
N PHE A 74 12.52 -0.90 7.86
CA PHE A 74 11.95 -1.84 8.83
C PHE A 74 12.06 -3.28 8.35
N ILE A 75 11.70 -3.55 7.09
CA ILE A 75 11.81 -4.88 6.46
C ILE A 75 13.27 -5.34 6.49
N ARG A 76 14.18 -4.50 6.02
CA ARG A 76 15.63 -4.81 5.99
C ARG A 76 16.18 -5.14 7.38
N LYS A 77 15.68 -4.47 8.41
CA LYS A 77 16.08 -4.72 9.79
C LYS A 77 15.49 -6.01 10.36
N ALA A 78 14.24 -6.33 9.97
CA ALA A 78 13.54 -7.52 10.43
C ALA A 78 14.02 -8.80 9.72
N ASN A 79 14.22 -8.73 8.41
CA ASN A 79 14.72 -9.82 7.58
C ASN A 79 15.70 -9.26 6.52
N PRO A 80 17.01 -9.28 6.81
CA PRO A 80 18.04 -8.76 5.90
C PRO A 80 18.11 -9.42 4.53
N ASP A 81 17.67 -10.66 4.44
CA ASP A 81 17.77 -11.48 3.22
C ASP A 81 16.46 -11.50 2.41
N ALA A 82 15.41 -10.80 2.88
CA ALA A 82 14.13 -10.75 2.20
C ALA A 82 14.24 -10.17 0.79
N THR A 83 13.56 -10.79 -0.14
CA THR A 83 13.30 -10.26 -1.48
C THR A 83 11.92 -9.61 -1.49
N VAL A 84 11.82 -8.43 -2.11
CA VAL A 84 10.54 -7.77 -2.37
C VAL A 84 10.20 -7.94 -3.84
N TRP A 85 9.10 -8.62 -4.09
CA TRP A 85 8.55 -8.86 -5.42
C TRP A 85 7.62 -7.72 -5.81
N VAL A 86 7.87 -7.06 -6.92
CA VAL A 86 7.07 -5.93 -7.43
C VAL A 86 6.41 -6.30 -8.76
N SER A 87 5.28 -5.70 -9.09
CA SER A 87 4.62 -5.93 -10.37
C SER A 87 5.45 -5.40 -11.55
N ASP A 88 5.34 -6.06 -12.71
CA ASP A 88 5.87 -5.57 -13.97
C ASP A 88 4.70 -5.25 -14.93
N PRO A 89 4.43 -3.94 -15.19
CA PRO A 89 5.09 -2.74 -14.66
C PRO A 89 4.72 -2.43 -13.20
N THR A 90 5.50 -1.56 -12.55
CA THR A 90 5.21 -0.97 -11.25
C THR A 90 5.49 0.53 -11.27
N TRP A 91 5.07 1.25 -10.20
CA TRP A 91 5.46 2.65 -10.05
C TRP A 91 6.98 2.80 -10.02
N ALA A 92 7.52 3.67 -10.88
CA ALA A 92 8.96 3.77 -11.13
C ALA A 92 9.82 4.00 -9.88
N ASN A 93 9.24 4.57 -8.81
CA ASN A 93 9.98 4.82 -7.57
C ASN A 93 10.01 3.62 -6.61
N HIS A 94 9.24 2.54 -6.81
CA HIS A 94 9.32 1.37 -5.94
C HIS A 94 10.74 0.79 -5.91
N THR A 95 11.29 0.48 -7.08
CA THR A 95 12.64 -0.11 -7.17
C THR A 95 13.74 0.74 -6.53
N PRO A 96 13.88 2.05 -6.83
CA PRO A 96 14.92 2.84 -6.19
C PRO A 96 14.69 3.10 -4.71
N LEU A 97 13.44 3.24 -4.24
CA LEU A 97 13.14 3.44 -2.81
C LEU A 97 13.47 2.21 -1.98
N LEU A 98 13.05 1.03 -2.43
CA LEU A 98 13.24 -0.24 -1.72
C LEU A 98 14.68 -0.73 -1.87
N GLY A 99 15.23 -0.69 -3.08
CA GLY A 99 16.60 -1.14 -3.37
C GLY A 99 17.67 -0.31 -2.67
N SER A 100 17.47 1.02 -2.54
CA SER A 100 18.43 1.87 -1.83
C SER A 100 18.43 1.65 -0.30
N ALA A 101 17.45 0.95 0.25
CA ALA A 101 17.48 0.44 1.62
C ALA A 101 18.27 -0.88 1.74
N GLY A 102 18.77 -1.43 0.62
CA GLY A 102 19.53 -2.68 0.58
C GLY A 102 18.67 -3.93 0.49
N LEU A 103 17.39 -3.80 0.07
CA LEU A 103 16.51 -4.94 -0.20
C LEU A 103 16.78 -5.50 -1.60
N ASN A 104 16.70 -6.81 -1.74
CA ASN A 104 16.65 -7.48 -3.04
C ASN A 104 15.29 -7.23 -3.67
N ILE A 105 15.28 -6.92 -4.99
CA ILE A 105 14.05 -6.65 -5.73
C ILE A 105 13.97 -7.61 -6.91
N GLU A 106 12.86 -8.31 -6.98
CA GLU A 106 12.47 -9.15 -8.11
C GLU A 106 11.13 -8.68 -8.67
N SER A 107 10.76 -9.12 -9.88
CA SER A 107 9.49 -8.74 -10.47
C SER A 107 8.64 -9.95 -10.82
N TYR A 108 7.32 -9.74 -10.77
CA TYR A 108 6.33 -10.70 -11.26
C TYR A 108 5.53 -10.09 -12.42
N PRO A 109 5.14 -10.90 -13.45
CA PRO A 109 4.32 -10.41 -14.55
C PRO A 109 2.97 -9.92 -14.06
N TYR A 110 2.55 -8.73 -14.51
CA TYR A 110 1.29 -8.14 -14.09
C TYR A 110 0.40 -7.70 -15.25
N TYR A 111 0.94 -6.92 -16.21
CA TYR A 111 0.11 -6.30 -17.25
C TYR A 111 0.65 -6.55 -18.65
N ASP A 112 -0.25 -6.84 -19.58
CA ASP A 112 0.05 -6.98 -21.00
C ASP A 112 -0.50 -5.77 -21.78
N TYR A 113 0.40 -4.97 -22.32
CA TYR A 113 0.06 -3.81 -23.13
C TYR A 113 -0.54 -4.16 -24.51
N SER A 114 -0.36 -5.39 -25.00
CA SER A 114 -0.92 -5.82 -26.28
C SER A 114 -2.39 -6.22 -26.18
N THR A 115 -2.78 -6.81 -25.06
CA THR A 115 -4.15 -7.24 -24.78
C THR A 115 -4.90 -6.29 -23.87
N HIS A 116 -4.19 -5.32 -23.25
CA HIS A 116 -4.72 -4.42 -22.24
C HIS A 116 -5.36 -5.13 -21.05
N SER A 117 -4.74 -6.23 -20.59
CA SER A 117 -5.27 -7.06 -19.51
C SER A 117 -4.20 -7.44 -18.48
N ILE A 118 -4.67 -7.87 -17.30
CA ILE A 118 -3.80 -8.43 -16.26
C ILE A 118 -3.40 -9.84 -16.66
N ARG A 119 -2.11 -10.18 -16.55
CA ARG A 119 -1.53 -11.50 -16.77
C ARG A 119 -1.67 -12.35 -15.50
N PHE A 120 -2.90 -12.52 -15.02
CA PHE A 120 -3.14 -13.06 -13.69
C PHE A 120 -2.61 -14.48 -13.50
N ASP A 121 -2.83 -15.37 -14.46
CA ASP A 121 -2.34 -16.76 -14.38
C ASP A 121 -0.81 -16.82 -14.30
N GLU A 122 -0.13 -15.96 -15.06
CA GLU A 122 1.34 -15.87 -15.02
C GLU A 122 1.83 -15.22 -13.70
N MET A 123 1.09 -14.23 -13.20
CA MET A 123 1.35 -13.65 -11.87
C MET A 123 1.29 -14.73 -10.80
N ILE A 124 0.20 -15.51 -10.71
CA ILE A 124 0.05 -16.58 -9.73
C ILE A 124 1.13 -17.66 -9.90
N ALA A 125 1.44 -18.07 -11.14
CA ALA A 125 2.50 -19.03 -11.41
C ALA A 125 3.89 -18.53 -10.99
N CYS A 126 4.15 -17.22 -11.06
CA CYS A 126 5.36 -16.60 -10.57
C CYS A 126 5.35 -16.54 -9.02
N LEU A 127 4.28 -16.01 -8.42
CA LEU A 127 4.16 -15.84 -6.97
C LEU A 127 4.14 -17.17 -6.22
N SER A 128 3.72 -18.27 -6.86
CA SER A 128 3.79 -19.61 -6.27
C SER A 128 5.23 -20.09 -5.95
N LYS A 129 6.25 -19.41 -6.50
CA LYS A 129 7.68 -19.69 -6.28
C LYS A 129 8.31 -18.77 -5.23
N VAL A 130 7.57 -17.79 -4.74
CA VAL A 130 8.04 -16.85 -3.71
C VAL A 130 8.32 -17.61 -2.41
N SER A 131 9.45 -17.32 -1.79
CA SER A 131 9.88 -18.00 -0.57
C SER A 131 9.14 -17.48 0.66
N GLN A 132 9.02 -18.33 1.66
CA GLN A 132 8.56 -17.90 2.97
C GLN A 132 9.47 -16.79 3.53
N GLY A 133 8.86 -15.70 4.00
CA GLY A 133 9.58 -14.54 4.54
C GLY A 133 9.95 -13.48 3.52
N ASP A 134 9.78 -13.75 2.22
CA ASP A 134 9.81 -12.71 1.19
C ASP A 134 8.55 -11.83 1.26
N LEU A 135 8.55 -10.73 0.54
CA LEU A 135 7.40 -9.81 0.47
C LEU A 135 6.91 -9.70 -0.97
N VAL A 136 5.59 -9.60 -1.12
CA VAL A 136 4.95 -9.29 -2.40
C VAL A 136 4.30 -7.92 -2.28
N LEU A 137 4.80 -6.94 -3.05
CA LEU A 137 4.24 -5.61 -3.12
C LEU A 137 3.09 -5.59 -4.12
N LEU A 138 1.91 -5.23 -3.65
CA LEU A 138 0.69 -5.11 -4.42
C LEU A 138 0.18 -3.67 -4.39
N HIS A 139 -0.40 -3.19 -5.49
CA HIS A 139 -1.14 -1.94 -5.49
C HIS A 139 -2.57 -2.20 -5.02
N GLY A 140 -3.03 -1.47 -4.00
CA GLY A 140 -4.35 -1.72 -3.40
C GLY A 140 -5.52 -1.34 -4.30
N CYS A 141 -5.36 -0.27 -5.10
CA CYS A 141 -6.28 0.15 -6.16
C CYS A 141 -5.60 1.14 -7.10
N CYS A 142 -6.21 1.43 -8.25
CA CYS A 142 -5.72 2.38 -9.25
C CYS A 142 -4.25 2.15 -9.60
N HIS A 143 -3.92 0.93 -10.02
CA HIS A 143 -2.55 0.48 -10.25
C HIS A 143 -1.74 1.46 -11.10
N ASN A 144 -0.63 1.93 -10.57
CA ASN A 144 0.26 2.85 -11.28
C ASN A 144 1.45 2.07 -11.89
N PRO A 145 1.63 2.04 -13.25
CA PRO A 145 1.06 3.00 -14.22
C PRO A 145 -0.12 2.49 -15.06
N CYS A 146 -0.53 1.21 -14.96
CA CYS A 146 -1.41 0.62 -15.98
C CYS A 146 -2.92 0.87 -15.73
N GLY A 147 -3.33 1.24 -14.51
CA GLY A 147 -4.74 1.46 -14.16
C GLY A 147 -5.60 0.20 -14.14
N ALA A 148 -5.00 -0.99 -14.24
CA ALA A 148 -5.71 -2.26 -14.19
C ALA A 148 -5.62 -2.85 -12.79
N ASP A 149 -6.75 -3.05 -12.13
CA ASP A 149 -6.84 -3.52 -10.76
C ASP A 149 -7.33 -4.96 -10.69
N LEU A 150 -6.90 -5.67 -9.64
CA LEU A 150 -7.36 -7.02 -9.34
C LEU A 150 -8.83 -6.99 -8.93
N ASP A 151 -9.60 -7.98 -9.39
CA ASP A 151 -10.95 -8.20 -8.92
C ASP A 151 -10.99 -8.98 -7.59
N HIS A 152 -12.19 -9.17 -7.02
CA HIS A 152 -12.35 -9.82 -5.72
C HIS A 152 -11.86 -11.27 -5.73
N ASP A 153 -12.18 -12.03 -6.78
CA ASP A 153 -11.77 -13.44 -6.89
C ASP A 153 -10.25 -13.57 -7.02
N GLN A 154 -9.60 -12.62 -7.69
CA GLN A 154 -8.15 -12.55 -7.80
C GLN A 154 -7.49 -12.20 -6.45
N TRP A 155 -8.06 -11.27 -5.69
CA TRP A 155 -7.61 -10.97 -4.33
C TRP A 155 -7.74 -12.18 -3.39
N ASP A 156 -8.85 -12.93 -3.47
CA ASP A 156 -9.04 -14.15 -2.68
C ASP A 156 -7.97 -15.21 -3.01
N GLN A 157 -7.66 -15.41 -4.29
CA GLN A 157 -6.60 -16.34 -4.71
C GLN A 157 -5.21 -15.90 -4.20
N ILE A 158 -4.91 -14.60 -4.21
CA ILE A 158 -3.64 -14.07 -3.67
C ILE A 158 -3.56 -14.29 -2.16
N LYS A 159 -4.65 -14.07 -1.43
CA LYS A 159 -4.73 -14.34 0.01
C LYS A 159 -4.43 -15.83 0.30
N ASP A 160 -5.08 -16.73 -0.42
CA ASP A 160 -4.90 -18.18 -0.21
C ASP A 160 -3.46 -18.60 -0.53
N LEU A 161 -2.88 -18.05 -1.60
CA LEU A 161 -1.48 -18.28 -1.97
C LEU A 161 -0.52 -17.73 -0.93
N ALA A 162 -0.77 -16.54 -0.38
CA ALA A 162 0.07 -15.94 0.65
C ALA A 162 0.07 -16.78 1.93
N LEU A 163 -1.10 -17.32 2.32
CA LEU A 163 -1.22 -18.24 3.46
C LEU A 163 -0.49 -19.57 3.21
N GLU A 164 -0.59 -20.11 2.00
CA GLU A 164 0.09 -21.36 1.62
C GLU A 164 1.61 -21.21 1.61
N LYS A 165 2.12 -20.15 0.99
CA LYS A 165 3.57 -19.93 0.78
C LYS A 165 4.27 -19.25 1.95
N GLY A 166 3.53 -18.53 2.78
CA GLY A 166 4.08 -17.82 3.93
C GLY A 166 4.86 -16.55 3.56
N PHE A 167 4.63 -15.97 2.39
CA PHE A 167 5.15 -14.64 2.07
C PHE A 167 4.31 -13.55 2.73
N THR A 168 4.93 -12.41 2.98
CA THR A 168 4.24 -11.26 3.56
C THR A 168 3.69 -10.36 2.45
N VAL A 169 2.43 -9.99 2.54
CA VAL A 169 1.84 -9.02 1.62
C VAL A 169 2.19 -7.60 2.07
N PHE A 170 2.68 -6.80 1.11
CA PHE A 170 3.01 -5.39 1.27
C PHE A 170 2.14 -4.57 0.32
N ILE A 171 1.14 -3.84 0.83
CA ILE A 171 0.18 -3.11 -0.01
C ILE A 171 0.53 -1.62 -0.05
N ASP A 172 0.75 -1.09 -1.26
CA ASP A 172 0.79 0.35 -1.53
C ASP A 172 -0.60 0.82 -1.96
N LEU A 173 -1.21 1.69 -1.15
CA LEU A 173 -2.55 2.24 -1.38
C LEU A 173 -2.50 3.76 -1.39
N ALA A 174 -2.22 4.34 -2.57
CA ALA A 174 -2.12 5.78 -2.73
C ALA A 174 -3.46 6.46 -3.09
N TYR A 175 -4.45 5.71 -3.57
CA TYR A 175 -5.61 6.25 -4.29
C TYR A 175 -6.97 5.83 -3.73
N GLN A 176 -7.07 5.44 -2.47
CA GLN A 176 -8.34 5.07 -1.86
C GLN A 176 -9.40 6.15 -2.06
N GLY A 177 -10.56 5.77 -2.61
CA GLY A 177 -11.67 6.66 -2.91
C GLY A 177 -11.65 7.26 -4.32
N LEU A 178 -10.61 6.99 -5.12
CA LEU A 178 -10.47 7.51 -6.49
C LEU A 178 -10.69 6.45 -7.57
N GLY A 179 -10.83 5.17 -7.20
CA GLY A 179 -11.22 4.06 -8.08
C GLY A 179 -12.72 3.78 -8.00
N GLY A 180 -13.10 2.69 -7.35
CA GLY A 180 -14.48 2.29 -7.11
C GLY A 180 -15.17 2.96 -5.91
N GLY A 181 -14.41 3.73 -5.13
CA GLY A 181 -14.87 4.42 -3.92
C GLY A 181 -14.18 3.93 -2.64
N LEU A 182 -14.41 4.66 -1.53
CA LEU A 182 -13.70 4.46 -0.27
C LEU A 182 -13.75 3.01 0.25
N GLU A 183 -14.88 2.33 0.08
CA GLU A 183 -15.08 0.97 0.59
C GLU A 183 -14.59 -0.10 -0.43
N ALA A 184 -14.81 0.12 -1.73
CA ALA A 184 -14.38 -0.81 -2.76
C ALA A 184 -12.85 -0.87 -2.88
N ASP A 185 -12.19 0.28 -2.82
CA ASP A 185 -10.75 0.41 -3.03
C ASP A 185 -9.88 -0.22 -1.92
N VAL A 186 -10.48 -0.55 -0.78
CA VAL A 186 -9.76 -1.20 0.35
C VAL A 186 -10.07 -2.68 0.48
N TYR A 187 -10.75 -3.29 -0.48
CA TYR A 187 -11.14 -4.69 -0.40
C TYR A 187 -9.93 -5.59 -0.10
N GLY A 188 -8.89 -5.53 -0.92
CA GLY A 188 -7.68 -6.34 -0.73
C GLY A 188 -6.97 -6.10 0.60
N VAL A 189 -6.95 -4.86 1.10
CA VAL A 189 -6.36 -4.53 2.41
C VAL A 189 -7.14 -5.14 3.58
N ARG A 190 -8.47 -5.18 3.47
CA ARG A 190 -9.31 -5.72 4.56
C ARG A 190 -9.46 -7.23 4.50
N LEU A 191 -9.20 -7.82 3.35
CA LEU A 191 -9.21 -9.27 3.14
C LEU A 191 -7.97 -9.95 3.74
N LEU A 192 -6.80 -9.33 3.57
CA LEU A 192 -5.47 -9.80 3.98
C LEU A 192 -5.11 -9.36 5.40
#